data_114f61d505412d6461e1b1dc3249e24f
#
_entry.id   114f61d505412d6461e1b1dc3249e24f
#
_cell.length_a   1.000
_cell.length_b   1.000
_cell.length_c   1.000
_cell.angle_alpha   90.00
_cell.angle_beta   90.00
_cell.angle_gamma   90.00
#
_symmetry.space_group_name_H-M   'P 1'
#
loop_
_entity.id
_entity.type
_entity.pdbx_description
1 polymer ?
#
loop_
_entity_poly.entity_id
_entity_poly.type
_entity_poly.pdbx_seq_one_letter_code
_entity_poly.pdbx_strand_id
1 'polypeptide(L)'
;VFAVDAGRQMCEPVAGLPRIDRAVSAMLLTAWVALKLGDRVALHAFDSRPRIASGVVSGMPAFANLQRLAAAIEYSGEETNYTFALTTLAARLTRRSMIVLFTEFTDLTSADFMVRAAARIVGTHLLLVVVLRDEELERIADATPATADDVTRAVTAAALLRDRKLVLTRLQHLGVHVIEAEHDRVGERLVAGYVDLKRRNLL
;
A
#
# COMPACT_ATOMS: atom_id res chain seq x y z
N VAL A 1 -5.78 6.29 -8.88
CA VAL A 1 -5.13 5.06 -9.38
C VAL A 1 -4.75 4.20 -8.20
N PHE A 2 -5.15 2.94 -8.19
CA PHE A 2 -4.73 1.98 -7.19
C PHE A 2 -3.53 1.20 -7.70
N ALA A 3 -2.48 1.14 -6.92
CA ALA A 3 -1.25 0.41 -7.19
C ALA A 3 -1.08 -0.65 -6.10
N VAL A 4 -1.24 -1.91 -6.45
CA VAL A 4 -1.18 -3.04 -5.50
C VAL A 4 0.12 -3.78 -5.72
N ASP A 5 0.95 -3.77 -4.70
CA ASP A 5 2.13 -4.63 -4.61
C ASP A 5 1.66 -6.07 -4.38
N ALA A 6 2.11 -6.99 -5.23
CA ALA A 6 1.83 -8.42 -5.15
C ALA A 6 3.10 -9.24 -4.85
N GLY A 7 4.18 -8.57 -4.48
CA GLY A 7 5.44 -9.22 -4.15
C GLY A 7 5.38 -10.03 -2.84
N ARG A 8 6.45 -10.74 -2.56
CA ARG A 8 6.56 -11.71 -1.47
C ARG A 8 6.08 -11.16 -0.12
N GLN A 9 6.43 -9.93 0.23
CA GLN A 9 6.06 -9.32 1.51
C GLN A 9 4.53 -9.15 1.68
N MET A 10 3.83 -8.89 0.57
CA MET A 10 2.38 -8.77 0.57
C MET A 10 1.66 -10.11 0.65
N CYS A 11 2.36 -11.22 0.35
CA CYS A 11 1.82 -12.57 0.47
C CYS A 11 1.88 -13.11 1.91
N GLU A 12 2.63 -12.47 2.80
CA GLU A 12 2.70 -12.86 4.21
C GLU A 12 1.36 -12.60 4.93
N PRO A 13 0.91 -13.55 5.77
CA PRO A 13 -0.38 -13.42 6.44
C PRO A 13 -0.33 -12.40 7.59
N VAL A 14 -1.44 -11.68 7.75
CA VAL A 14 -1.76 -10.89 8.94
C VAL A 14 -3.13 -11.34 9.44
N ALA A 15 -3.21 -11.80 10.67
CA ALA A 15 -4.41 -12.38 11.25
C ALA A 15 -5.04 -13.46 10.33
N GLY A 16 -4.21 -14.39 9.84
CA GLY A 16 -4.62 -15.55 9.06
C GLY A 16 -4.96 -15.33 7.59
N LEU A 17 -4.88 -14.08 7.08
CA LEU A 17 -5.07 -13.75 5.66
C LEU A 17 -3.87 -12.99 5.11
N PRO A 18 -3.44 -13.27 3.86
CA PRO A 18 -2.39 -12.51 3.20
C PRO A 18 -2.67 -11.00 3.20
N ARG A 19 -1.62 -10.18 3.36
CA ARG A 19 -1.74 -8.70 3.30
C ARG A 19 -2.35 -8.23 2.00
N ILE A 20 -2.03 -8.90 0.91
CA ILE A 20 -2.56 -8.57 -0.43
C ILE A 20 -4.09 -8.70 -0.48
N ASP A 21 -4.69 -9.70 0.16
CA ASP A 21 -6.16 -9.88 0.17
C ASP A 21 -6.85 -8.77 0.95
N ARG A 22 -6.21 -8.33 2.06
CA ARG A 22 -6.66 -7.16 2.82
C ARG A 22 -6.59 -5.89 1.96
N ALA A 23 -5.46 -5.71 1.26
CA ALA A 23 -5.25 -4.58 0.37
C ALA A 23 -6.25 -4.55 -0.79
N VAL A 24 -6.49 -5.70 -1.45
CA VAL A 24 -7.45 -5.82 -2.55
C VAL A 24 -8.88 -5.53 -2.07
N SER A 25 -9.26 -6.02 -0.89
CA SER A 25 -10.57 -5.73 -0.30
C SER A 25 -10.75 -4.24 -0.01
N ALA A 26 -9.76 -3.59 0.60
CA ALA A 26 -9.77 -2.15 0.88
C ALA A 26 -9.76 -1.32 -0.41
N MET A 27 -9.00 -1.74 -1.41
CA MET A 27 -8.96 -1.15 -2.75
C MET A 27 -10.32 -1.21 -3.42
N LEU A 28 -10.98 -2.36 -3.45
CA LEU A 28 -12.30 -2.52 -4.06
C LEU A 28 -13.36 -1.66 -3.37
N LEU A 29 -13.37 -1.62 -2.04
CA LEU A 29 -14.27 -0.74 -1.28
C LEU A 29 -14.07 0.73 -1.67
N THR A 30 -12.81 1.18 -1.71
CA THR A 30 -12.49 2.57 -2.04
C THR A 30 -12.77 2.89 -3.51
N ALA A 31 -12.50 1.94 -4.42
CA ALA A 31 -12.83 2.08 -5.84
C ALA A 31 -14.34 2.23 -6.07
N TRP A 32 -15.15 1.46 -5.32
CA TRP A 32 -16.61 1.58 -5.37
C TRP A 32 -17.08 2.97 -4.92
N VAL A 33 -16.53 3.48 -3.80
CA VAL A 33 -16.83 4.84 -3.32
C VAL A 33 -16.40 5.89 -4.34
N ALA A 34 -15.19 5.77 -4.89
CA ALA A 34 -14.66 6.70 -5.89
C ALA A 34 -15.54 6.76 -7.15
N LEU A 35 -15.94 5.60 -7.68
CA LEU A 35 -16.84 5.53 -8.84
C LEU A 35 -18.22 6.12 -8.53
N LYS A 36 -18.75 5.91 -7.33
CA LYS A 36 -20.01 6.53 -6.86
C LYS A 36 -19.91 8.05 -6.78
N LEU A 37 -18.75 8.57 -6.42
CA LEU A 37 -18.46 10.02 -6.36
C LEU A 37 -18.12 10.63 -7.73
N GLY A 38 -18.19 9.83 -8.81
CA GLY A 38 -17.95 10.27 -10.18
C GLY A 38 -16.48 10.33 -10.56
N ASP A 39 -15.58 9.77 -9.75
CA ASP A 39 -14.15 9.75 -10.06
C ASP A 39 -13.79 8.70 -11.11
N ARG A 40 -12.63 8.90 -11.72
CA ARG A 40 -12.04 7.97 -12.66
C ARG A 40 -11.03 7.08 -11.94
N VAL A 41 -11.12 5.78 -12.16
CA VAL A 41 -10.34 4.77 -11.43
C VAL A 41 -9.52 3.92 -12.38
N ALA A 42 -8.30 3.57 -11.97
CA ALA A 42 -7.47 2.58 -12.64
C ALA A 42 -6.83 1.66 -11.60
N LEU A 43 -6.58 0.40 -11.98
CA LEU A 43 -5.90 -0.60 -11.18
C LEU A 43 -4.59 -1.01 -11.84
N HIS A 44 -3.53 -1.02 -11.05
CA HIS A 44 -2.23 -1.57 -11.40
C HIS A 44 -1.81 -2.55 -10.32
N ALA A 45 -1.32 -3.72 -10.71
CA ALA A 45 -0.66 -4.66 -9.79
C ALA A 45 0.74 -4.99 -10.31
N PHE A 46 1.67 -5.17 -9.41
CA PHE A 46 3.08 -5.39 -9.72
C PHE A 46 3.79 -6.20 -8.62
N ASP A 47 4.90 -6.79 -8.98
CA ASP A 47 5.90 -7.38 -8.08
C ASP A 47 7.30 -6.96 -8.57
N SER A 48 8.14 -7.88 -9.00
CA SER A 48 9.42 -7.58 -9.68
C SER A 48 9.22 -6.85 -11.02
N ARG A 49 7.99 -6.89 -11.57
CA ARG A 49 7.56 -6.27 -12.82
C ARG A 49 6.07 -5.89 -12.78
N PRO A 50 5.59 -5.00 -13.68
CA PRO A 50 4.16 -4.79 -13.85
C PRO A 50 3.44 -6.07 -14.27
N ARG A 51 2.35 -6.43 -13.56
CA ARG A 51 1.54 -7.63 -13.81
C ARG A 51 0.19 -7.29 -14.42
N ILE A 52 -0.52 -6.36 -13.81
CA ILE A 52 -1.84 -5.91 -14.25
C ILE A 52 -1.80 -4.40 -14.44
N ALA A 53 -2.37 -3.93 -15.53
CA ALA A 53 -2.56 -2.51 -15.79
C ALA A 53 -3.90 -2.30 -16.49
N SER A 54 -4.88 -1.77 -15.77
CA SER A 54 -6.15 -1.39 -16.39
C SER A 54 -6.04 -0.06 -17.13
N GLY A 55 -6.95 0.16 -18.08
CA GLY A 55 -7.27 1.52 -18.50
C GLY A 55 -7.97 2.29 -17.39
N VAL A 56 -8.07 3.60 -17.55
CA VAL A 56 -8.86 4.46 -16.67
C VAL A 56 -10.35 4.27 -16.99
N VAL A 57 -11.13 3.89 -15.99
CA VAL A 57 -12.56 3.64 -16.11
C VAL A 57 -13.37 4.62 -15.25
N SER A 58 -14.64 4.82 -15.57
CA SER A 58 -15.56 5.68 -14.82
C SER A 58 -16.98 5.09 -14.79
N GLY A 59 -17.74 5.52 -13.79
CA GLY A 59 -19.13 5.09 -13.60
C GLY A 59 -19.25 3.68 -12.98
N MET A 60 -20.36 3.45 -12.33
CA MET A 60 -20.62 2.20 -11.58
C MET A 60 -20.55 0.90 -12.39
N PRO A 61 -20.97 0.86 -13.68
CA PRO A 61 -20.85 -0.37 -14.48
C PRO A 61 -19.41 -0.87 -14.62
N ALA A 62 -18.41 0.02 -14.51
CA ALA A 62 -17.00 -0.34 -14.60
C ALA A 62 -16.49 -1.12 -13.38
N PHE A 63 -17.22 -1.11 -12.26
CA PHE A 63 -16.80 -1.77 -11.02
C PHE A 63 -16.63 -3.29 -11.20
N ALA A 64 -17.53 -3.94 -11.94
CA ALA A 64 -17.42 -5.39 -12.23
C ALA A 64 -16.12 -5.74 -12.98
N ASN A 65 -15.65 -4.85 -13.86
CA ASN A 65 -14.37 -5.04 -14.53
C ASN A 65 -13.18 -4.91 -13.56
N LEU A 66 -13.22 -3.95 -12.64
CA LEU A 66 -12.19 -3.82 -11.60
C LEU A 66 -12.16 -5.04 -10.68
N GLN A 67 -13.32 -5.57 -10.29
CA GLN A 67 -13.41 -6.80 -9.50
C GLN A 67 -12.76 -7.99 -10.22
N ARG A 68 -13.03 -8.17 -11.51
CA ARG A 68 -12.43 -9.23 -12.32
C ARG A 68 -10.92 -9.09 -12.42
N LEU A 69 -10.41 -7.87 -12.62
CA LEU A 69 -8.97 -7.61 -12.66
C LEU A 69 -8.31 -7.82 -11.28
N ALA A 70 -8.99 -7.42 -10.22
CA ALA A 70 -8.52 -7.66 -8.86
C ALA A 70 -8.44 -9.15 -8.52
N ALA A 71 -9.42 -9.94 -8.97
CA ALA A 71 -9.41 -11.39 -8.81
C ALA A 71 -8.32 -12.10 -9.63
N ALA A 72 -7.72 -11.44 -10.61
CA ALA A 72 -6.61 -11.95 -11.40
C ALA A 72 -5.23 -11.59 -10.81
N ILE A 73 -5.18 -10.91 -9.66
CA ILE A 73 -3.93 -10.66 -8.94
C ILE A 73 -3.48 -11.97 -8.28
N GLU A 74 -2.35 -12.48 -8.71
CA GLU A 74 -1.77 -13.71 -8.19
C GLU A 74 -0.76 -13.41 -7.08
N TYR A 75 -0.60 -14.33 -6.17
CA TYR A 75 0.47 -14.30 -5.16
C TYR A 75 1.82 -14.53 -5.84
N SER A 76 2.82 -13.75 -5.43
CA SER A 76 4.14 -13.83 -6.02
C SER A 76 5.21 -14.05 -4.94
N GLY A 77 6.15 -14.96 -5.21
CA GLY A 77 7.36 -15.12 -4.40
C GLY A 77 8.48 -14.15 -4.74
N GLU A 78 8.25 -13.27 -5.72
CA GLU A 78 9.25 -12.31 -6.20
C GLU A 78 9.39 -11.11 -5.26
N GLU A 79 10.60 -10.56 -5.20
CA GLU A 79 10.83 -9.28 -4.52
C GLU A 79 10.25 -8.12 -5.34
N THR A 80 9.74 -7.13 -4.64
CA THR A 80 9.13 -5.96 -5.28
C THR A 80 10.16 -5.02 -5.88
N ASN A 81 10.01 -4.70 -7.16
CA ASN A 81 10.81 -3.69 -7.83
C ASN A 81 10.08 -2.34 -7.89
N TYR A 82 10.14 -1.59 -6.79
CA TYR A 82 9.49 -0.28 -6.66
C TYR A 82 9.90 0.72 -7.75
N THR A 83 11.18 0.75 -8.09
CA THR A 83 11.68 1.69 -9.10
C THR A 83 11.03 1.43 -10.44
N PHE A 84 11.03 0.19 -10.90
CA PHE A 84 10.43 -0.18 -12.20
C PHE A 84 8.92 0.00 -12.18
N ALA A 85 8.24 -0.51 -11.16
CA ALA A 85 6.78 -0.45 -11.05
C ALA A 85 6.25 0.99 -11.02
N LEU A 86 6.78 1.82 -10.12
CA LEU A 86 6.29 3.18 -9.93
C LEU A 86 6.70 4.11 -11.07
N THR A 87 7.88 3.92 -11.68
CA THR A 87 8.28 4.68 -12.87
C THR A 87 7.40 4.34 -14.06
N THR A 88 7.12 3.05 -14.29
CA THR A 88 6.22 2.59 -15.36
C THR A 88 4.79 3.09 -15.14
N LEU A 89 4.32 3.08 -13.90
CA LEU A 89 3.01 3.62 -13.55
C LEU A 89 2.94 5.13 -13.85
N ALA A 90 3.90 5.91 -13.34
CA ALA A 90 3.93 7.36 -13.54
C ALA A 90 3.99 7.75 -15.03
N ALA A 91 4.76 7.01 -15.84
CA ALA A 91 4.85 7.25 -17.28
C ALA A 91 3.52 7.06 -18.05
N ARG A 92 2.58 6.31 -17.48
CA ARG A 92 1.24 6.10 -18.08
C ARG A 92 0.22 7.17 -17.66
N LEU A 93 0.52 7.97 -16.65
CA LEU A 93 -0.38 8.98 -16.12
C LEU A 93 -0.16 10.32 -16.83
N THR A 94 -1.10 10.70 -17.68
CA THR A 94 -1.05 11.95 -18.45
C THR A 94 -1.58 13.17 -17.69
N ARG A 95 -2.17 12.95 -16.52
CA ARG A 95 -2.74 14.00 -15.67
C ARG A 95 -2.34 13.77 -14.22
N ARG A 96 -2.33 14.86 -13.44
CA ARG A 96 -2.19 14.75 -11.98
C ARG A 96 -3.22 13.78 -11.43
N SER A 97 -2.79 12.81 -10.67
CA SER A 97 -3.61 11.71 -10.15
C SER A 97 -3.27 11.45 -8.69
N MET A 98 -4.24 10.96 -7.93
CA MET A 98 -3.95 10.31 -6.66
C MET A 98 -3.54 8.88 -6.93
N ILE A 99 -2.37 8.48 -6.47
CA ILE A 99 -1.87 7.10 -6.49
C ILE A 99 -2.00 6.55 -5.08
N VAL A 100 -2.83 5.53 -4.91
CA VAL A 100 -2.97 4.78 -3.66
C VAL A 100 -2.11 3.53 -3.79
N LEU A 101 -0.97 3.52 -3.12
CA LEU A 101 0.00 2.43 -3.13
C LEU A 101 -0.22 1.53 -1.91
N PHE A 102 -0.59 0.29 -2.13
CA PHE A 102 -0.62 -0.75 -1.12
C PHE A 102 0.67 -1.55 -1.17
N THR A 103 1.42 -1.55 -0.11
CA THR A 103 2.71 -2.24 -0.06
C THR A 103 3.11 -2.57 1.38
N GLU A 104 4.13 -3.39 1.50
CA GLU A 104 4.80 -3.70 2.75
C GLU A 104 6.31 -3.76 2.53
N PHE A 105 7.06 -3.44 3.56
CA PHE A 105 8.51 -3.51 3.55
C PHE A 105 9.02 -3.97 4.92
N THR A 106 9.99 -4.86 4.91
CA THR A 106 10.59 -5.43 6.12
C THR A 106 12.04 -5.01 6.31
N ASP A 107 12.69 -4.50 5.26
CA ASP A 107 14.08 -4.08 5.29
C ASP A 107 14.28 -2.65 4.77
N LEU A 108 15.30 -1.98 5.30
CA LEU A 108 15.60 -0.59 4.95
C LEU A 108 16.08 -0.42 3.50
N THR A 109 16.66 -1.47 2.89
CA THR A 109 17.19 -1.39 1.52
C THR A 109 16.04 -1.32 0.52
N SER A 110 15.11 -2.26 0.59
CA SER A 110 13.92 -2.27 -0.24
C SER A 110 13.08 -1.00 -0.03
N ALA A 111 12.95 -0.56 1.23
CA ALA A 111 12.28 0.67 1.57
C ALA A 111 12.96 1.92 0.98
N ASP A 112 14.30 1.98 0.91
CA ASP A 112 15.02 3.10 0.31
C ASP A 112 14.71 3.24 -1.20
N PHE A 113 14.61 2.12 -1.93
CA PHE A 113 14.16 2.15 -3.33
C PHE A 113 12.74 2.68 -3.47
N MET A 114 11.82 2.31 -2.57
CA MET A 114 10.46 2.83 -2.53
C MET A 114 10.46 4.35 -2.25
N VAL A 115 11.21 4.82 -1.25
CA VAL A 115 11.32 6.23 -0.89
C VAL A 115 11.86 7.05 -2.06
N ARG A 116 12.89 6.57 -2.76
CA ARG A 116 13.46 7.23 -3.96
C ARG A 116 12.46 7.27 -5.12
N ALA A 117 11.71 6.20 -5.34
CA ALA A 117 10.66 6.16 -6.37
C ALA A 117 9.51 7.11 -6.01
N ALA A 118 9.08 7.14 -4.74
CA ALA A 118 8.07 8.06 -4.24
C ALA A 118 8.47 9.53 -4.45
N ALA A 119 9.73 9.89 -4.15
CA ALA A 119 10.26 11.25 -4.33
C ALA A 119 10.11 11.79 -5.77
N ARG A 120 10.14 10.90 -6.77
CA ARG A 120 9.93 11.27 -8.19
C ARG A 120 8.45 11.51 -8.53
N ILE A 121 7.55 10.89 -7.78
CA ILE A 121 6.11 10.90 -8.04
C ILE A 121 5.44 12.11 -7.37
N VAL A 122 5.82 12.45 -6.14
CA VAL A 122 5.16 13.49 -5.34
C VAL A 122 5.20 14.89 -5.99
N GLY A 123 6.15 15.14 -6.90
CA GLY A 123 6.22 16.40 -7.65
C GLY A 123 5.09 16.58 -8.67
N THR A 124 4.52 15.48 -9.15
CA THR A 124 3.52 15.48 -10.24
C THR A 124 2.19 14.86 -9.87
N HIS A 125 2.18 13.96 -8.91
CA HIS A 125 1.00 13.23 -8.45
C HIS A 125 0.87 13.31 -6.94
N LEU A 126 -0.32 13.03 -6.41
CA LEU A 126 -0.54 12.82 -4.99
C LEU A 126 -0.30 11.35 -4.66
N LEU A 127 0.63 11.07 -3.78
CA LEU A 127 0.93 9.69 -3.36
C LEU A 127 0.37 9.44 -1.96
N LEU A 128 -0.45 8.40 -1.84
CA LEU A 128 -0.99 7.87 -0.60
C LEU A 128 -0.49 6.43 -0.44
N VAL A 129 0.36 6.19 0.55
CA VAL A 129 0.87 4.86 0.88
C VAL A 129 0.00 4.26 1.97
N VAL A 130 -0.44 3.03 1.75
CA VAL A 130 -1.26 2.25 2.69
C VAL A 130 -0.46 1.04 3.12
N VAL A 131 -0.22 0.93 4.41
CA VAL A 131 0.47 -0.20 5.03
C VAL A 131 -0.38 -0.76 6.17
N LEU A 132 -0.29 -2.07 6.38
CA LEU A 132 -0.96 -2.70 7.51
C LEU A 132 -0.06 -2.64 8.75
N ARG A 133 -0.65 -2.40 9.93
CA ARG A 133 0.08 -2.54 11.19
C ARG A 133 0.49 -3.99 11.38
N ASP A 134 1.67 -4.19 11.94
CA ASP A 134 2.14 -5.51 12.33
C ASP A 134 1.87 -5.70 13.83
N GLU A 135 0.61 -6.02 14.14
CA GLU A 135 0.14 -6.20 15.53
C GLU A 135 0.84 -7.38 16.23
N GLU A 136 1.38 -8.34 15.47
CA GLU A 136 2.15 -9.44 16.03
C GLU A 136 3.52 -8.96 16.51
N LEU A 137 4.24 -8.19 15.69
CA LEU A 137 5.50 -7.56 16.11
C LEU A 137 5.29 -6.61 17.29
N GLU A 138 4.23 -5.81 17.27
CA GLU A 138 3.89 -4.92 18.38
C GLU A 138 3.68 -5.71 19.68
N ARG A 139 2.92 -6.79 19.63
CA ARG A 139 2.65 -7.66 20.78
C ARG A 139 3.94 -8.34 21.29
N ILE A 140 4.84 -8.77 20.39
CA ILE A 140 6.13 -9.36 20.76
C ILE A 140 7.03 -8.30 21.41
N ALA A 141 7.06 -7.09 20.88
CA ALA A 141 7.87 -6.00 21.42
C ALA A 141 7.40 -5.53 22.81
N ASP A 142 6.09 -5.54 23.05
CA ASP A 142 5.47 -5.08 24.30
C ASP A 142 5.33 -6.18 25.37
N ALA A 143 5.59 -7.44 25.00
CA ALA A 143 5.48 -8.57 25.94
C ALA A 143 6.56 -8.49 27.02
N THR A 144 6.18 -8.82 28.26
CA THR A 144 7.14 -8.95 29.36
C THR A 144 7.94 -10.24 29.15
N PRO A 145 9.28 -10.16 28.91
CA PRO A 145 10.08 -11.33 28.63
C PRO A 145 10.26 -12.19 29.90
N ALA A 146 10.07 -13.49 29.78
CA ALA A 146 10.28 -14.47 30.85
C ALA A 146 11.60 -15.24 30.68
N THR A 147 12.10 -15.35 29.44
CA THR A 147 13.31 -16.08 29.08
C THR A 147 14.30 -15.21 28.30
N ALA A 148 15.55 -15.64 28.18
CA ALA A 148 16.55 -14.95 27.33
C ALA A 148 16.13 -14.91 25.85
N ASP A 149 15.45 -15.94 25.39
CA ASP A 149 14.90 -16.00 24.03
C ASP A 149 13.80 -14.93 23.83
N ASP A 150 12.92 -14.74 24.81
CA ASP A 150 11.89 -13.70 24.75
C ASP A 150 12.50 -12.30 24.68
N VAL A 151 13.59 -12.05 25.42
CA VAL A 151 14.34 -10.79 25.33
C VAL A 151 14.85 -10.56 23.93
N THR A 152 15.47 -11.58 23.32
CA THR A 152 16.02 -11.49 21.95
C THR A 152 14.92 -11.21 20.94
N ARG A 153 13.78 -11.88 21.05
CA ARG A 153 12.62 -11.68 20.18
C ARG A 153 12.03 -10.28 20.35
N ALA A 154 11.85 -9.82 21.58
CA ALA A 154 11.31 -8.48 21.86
C ALA A 154 12.23 -7.37 21.32
N VAL A 155 13.56 -7.49 21.53
CA VAL A 155 14.55 -6.53 21.01
C VAL A 155 14.53 -6.50 19.48
N THR A 156 14.46 -7.68 18.83
CA THR A 156 14.39 -7.76 17.37
C THR A 156 13.10 -7.14 16.83
N ALA A 157 11.96 -7.46 17.43
CA ALA A 157 10.67 -6.88 17.05
C ALA A 157 10.66 -5.34 17.21
N ALA A 158 11.18 -4.84 18.33
CA ALA A 158 11.31 -3.39 18.57
C ALA A 158 12.24 -2.70 17.55
N ALA A 159 13.31 -3.37 17.12
CA ALA A 159 14.20 -2.85 16.08
C ALA A 159 13.47 -2.75 14.73
N LEU A 160 12.75 -3.81 14.30
CA LEU A 160 11.97 -3.83 13.05
C LEU A 160 10.88 -2.74 13.05
N LEU A 161 10.16 -2.57 14.15
CA LEU A 161 9.15 -1.51 14.28
C LEU A 161 9.76 -0.10 14.19
N ARG A 162 10.95 0.09 14.76
CA ARG A 162 11.70 1.36 14.67
C ARG A 162 12.11 1.66 13.24
N ASP A 163 12.66 0.68 12.54
CA ASP A 163 13.07 0.83 11.14
C ASP A 163 11.88 1.14 10.25
N ARG A 164 10.77 0.46 10.45
CA ARG A 164 9.49 0.73 9.78
C ARG A 164 9.05 2.18 10.02
N LYS A 165 9.01 2.63 11.27
CA LYS A 165 8.64 4.00 11.62
C LYS A 165 9.54 5.04 10.95
N LEU A 166 10.84 4.77 10.86
CA LEU A 166 11.79 5.64 10.17
C LEU A 166 11.43 5.80 8.69
N VAL A 167 11.09 4.71 8.00
CA VAL A 167 10.69 4.75 6.58
C VAL A 167 9.39 5.54 6.40
N LEU A 168 8.37 5.28 7.22
CA LEU A 168 7.10 6.02 7.15
C LEU A 168 7.31 7.52 7.39
N THR A 169 8.15 7.88 8.35
CA THR A 169 8.52 9.28 8.62
C THR A 169 9.23 9.92 7.43
N ARG A 170 10.15 9.21 6.76
CA ARG A 170 10.81 9.71 5.54
C ARG A 170 9.82 9.95 4.42
N LEU A 171 8.87 9.05 4.20
CA LEU A 171 7.80 9.23 3.20
C LEU A 171 6.96 10.48 3.51
N GLN A 172 6.57 10.67 4.76
CA GLN A 172 5.80 11.86 5.19
C GLN A 172 6.57 13.16 4.95
N HIS A 173 7.87 13.19 5.24
CA HIS A 173 8.73 14.36 4.96
C HIS A 173 8.87 14.67 3.48
N LEU A 174 8.70 13.69 2.60
CA LEU A 174 8.64 13.90 1.14
C LEU A 174 7.28 14.45 0.67
N GLY A 175 6.28 14.56 1.55
CA GLY A 175 4.93 14.96 1.18
C GLY A 175 4.03 13.78 0.78
N VAL A 176 4.44 12.55 1.05
CA VAL A 176 3.60 11.37 0.88
C VAL A 176 2.59 11.29 2.02
N HIS A 177 1.33 11.06 1.69
CA HIS A 177 0.33 10.72 2.69
C HIS A 177 0.49 9.24 3.08
N VAL A 178 0.44 8.94 4.37
CA VAL A 178 0.58 7.57 4.87
C VAL A 178 -0.64 7.20 5.68
N ILE A 179 -1.23 6.06 5.36
CA ILE A 179 -2.25 5.40 6.19
C ILE A 179 -1.63 4.12 6.72
N GLU A 180 -1.45 4.06 8.02
CA GLU A 180 -1.13 2.86 8.75
C GLU A 180 -2.38 2.42 9.51
N ALA A 181 -2.86 1.21 9.25
CA ALA A 181 -4.13 0.75 9.79
C ALA A 181 -4.07 -0.71 10.24
N GLU A 182 -4.89 -1.02 11.23
CA GLU A 182 -5.19 -2.39 11.63
C GLU A 182 -5.79 -3.16 10.44
N HIS A 183 -5.52 -4.45 10.40
CA HIS A 183 -5.89 -5.32 9.27
C HIS A 183 -7.40 -5.36 9.00
N ASP A 184 -8.25 -5.19 10.01
CA ASP A 184 -9.71 -5.18 9.91
C ASP A 184 -10.30 -3.80 9.60
N ARG A 185 -9.51 -2.72 9.80
CA ARG A 185 -9.93 -1.32 9.64
C ARG A 185 -9.35 -0.62 8.41
N VAL A 186 -8.48 -1.28 7.67
CA VAL A 186 -7.77 -0.66 6.53
C VAL A 186 -8.73 -0.09 5.49
N GLY A 187 -9.83 -0.79 5.20
CA GLY A 187 -10.85 -0.32 4.25
C GLY A 187 -11.54 0.96 4.70
N GLU A 188 -11.98 1.00 5.95
CA GLU A 188 -12.63 2.17 6.55
C GLU A 188 -11.67 3.38 6.58
N ARG A 189 -10.45 3.16 7.08
CA ARG A 189 -9.42 4.21 7.17
C ARG A 189 -9.04 4.77 5.81
N LEU A 190 -8.93 3.90 4.81
CA LEU A 190 -8.61 4.31 3.45
C LEU A 190 -9.73 5.14 2.83
N VAL A 191 -10.99 4.72 2.96
CA VAL A 191 -12.13 5.52 2.47
C VAL A 191 -12.18 6.88 3.14
N ALA A 192 -12.01 6.93 4.46
CA ALA A 192 -11.99 8.19 5.20
C ALA A 192 -10.86 9.12 4.73
N GLY A 193 -9.64 8.58 4.58
CA GLY A 193 -8.48 9.33 4.10
C GLY A 193 -8.65 9.81 2.66
N TYR A 194 -9.19 8.97 1.78
CA TYR A 194 -9.51 9.34 0.40
C TYR A 194 -10.51 10.51 0.33
N VAL A 195 -11.60 10.45 1.11
CA VAL A 195 -12.62 11.50 1.15
C VAL A 195 -12.05 12.80 1.72
N ASP A 196 -11.22 12.73 2.76
CA ASP A 196 -10.56 13.90 3.34
C ASP A 196 -9.62 14.59 2.33
N LEU A 197 -8.76 13.83 1.66
CA LEU A 197 -7.85 14.35 0.64
C LEU A 197 -8.62 14.99 -0.54
N LYS A 198 -9.75 14.39 -0.94
CA LYS A 198 -10.62 14.94 -1.97
C LYS A 198 -11.27 16.25 -1.54
N ARG A 199 -11.74 16.36 -0.28
CA ARG A 199 -12.33 17.59 0.27
C ARG A 199 -11.34 18.75 0.34
N ARG A 200 -10.07 18.45 0.57
CA ARG A 200 -8.98 19.45 0.60
C ARG A 200 -8.55 19.93 -0.79
N ASN A 201 -9.17 19.42 -1.85
CA ASN A 201 -8.88 19.82 -3.23
C ASN A 201 -7.40 19.64 -3.64
N LEU A 202 -6.76 18.60 -3.14
CA LEU A 202 -5.36 18.31 -3.40
C LEU A 202 -5.11 17.57 -4.74
N LEU A 203 -6.18 17.24 -5.47
CA LEU A 203 -6.19 16.55 -6.76
C LEU A 203 -6.19 17.51 -7.95
#